data_292e6856da436b5c62cb2bc14eaf28a0
#
_entry.id   292e6856da436b5c62cb2bc14eaf28a0
#
_cell.length_a   1.000
_cell.length_b   1.000
_cell.length_c   1.000
_cell.angle_alpha   90.00
_cell.angle_beta   90.00
_cell.angle_gamma   90.00
#
_symmetry.space_group_name_H-M   'P 1'
#
loop_
_entity.id
_entity.type
_entity.pdbx_description
1 polymer ?
#
loop_
_entity_poly.entity_id
_entity_poly.type
_entity_poly.pdbx_seq_one_letter_code
_entity_poly.pdbx_strand_id
1 'polypeptide(L)'
;MKTTEIEDDSGGEWKVLAELLGIDGPVGASRPNPPEKPPAAKGHVLVMPVRPHQASESTAEEEPAQAEGAQSETAQEEAAPADKQTLLRRGWAALPEGYRMPEAAPTVEEAQAWCRHLAETHYENFHVASWFLPKAFRPHFYSIYAYCRVSDDLGDEVGDPEVAMALLEAWGEELDACYAGSARHPVFVALAETIKACSIPKEPFADLLTAFRQDQTVTRYATMEDVLGYCKYSANPVGRLVLYATGEAEIDREEKFRLSDKTCTALQLANFWQDVTVDQLKDRVYLPLDLLAKHNYSVDELFAHQFDERFRGIMREAVDRARGLFLTGLPLAGKVNRRLAVDLELFSRGGMKVLDKIEQQNYDVLSRRPKISKVERAGLLIGTLARVAFQRAA
;
A
#
# COMPACT_ATOMS: atom_id res chain seq x y z
N MET A 1 -40.88 -23.97 -20.32
CA MET A 1 -40.36 -23.47 -19.06
C MET A 1 -38.88 -23.81 -19.02
N LYS A 2 -38.02 -22.84 -19.33
CA LYS A 2 -36.57 -22.98 -19.21
C LYS A 2 -36.20 -22.26 -17.90
N THR A 3 -35.73 -23.02 -16.94
CA THR A 3 -35.10 -22.53 -15.71
C THR A 3 -33.73 -21.92 -16.09
N THR A 4 -33.65 -20.63 -15.98
CA THR A 4 -32.37 -19.90 -16.07
C THR A 4 -31.65 -20.07 -14.73
N GLU A 5 -30.56 -20.82 -14.72
CA GLU A 5 -29.61 -20.85 -13.61
C GLU A 5 -29.01 -19.48 -13.48
N ILE A 6 -29.23 -18.88 -12.31
CA ILE A 6 -28.52 -17.65 -11.89
C ILE A 6 -27.19 -18.12 -11.30
N GLU A 7 -26.12 -17.96 -12.04
CA GLU A 7 -24.77 -18.12 -11.50
C GLU A 7 -24.56 -17.10 -10.38
N ASP A 8 -24.26 -17.63 -9.18
CA ASP A 8 -23.99 -16.88 -7.95
C ASP A 8 -22.54 -16.37 -7.97
N ASP A 9 -22.34 -15.13 -8.45
CA ASP A 9 -21.04 -14.45 -8.56
C ASP A 9 -20.78 -13.48 -7.38
N SER A 10 -21.14 -13.87 -6.14
CA SER A 10 -21.01 -13.03 -4.95
C SER A 10 -19.64 -13.11 -4.24
N GLY A 11 -18.64 -13.74 -4.85
CA GLY A 11 -17.33 -14.03 -4.22
C GLY A 11 -16.29 -12.94 -4.25
N GLY A 12 -16.51 -11.87 -5.01
CA GLY A 12 -15.54 -10.88 -5.41
C GLY A 12 -15.40 -9.61 -4.54
N GLU A 13 -16.36 -9.32 -3.73
CA GLU A 13 -16.76 -7.97 -3.33
C GLU A 13 -15.90 -7.24 -2.27
N TRP A 14 -15.04 -7.93 -1.54
CA TRP A 14 -14.25 -7.35 -0.45
C TRP A 14 -12.77 -7.11 -0.78
N LYS A 15 -12.24 -7.77 -1.80
CA LYS A 15 -10.83 -7.61 -2.18
C LYS A 15 -10.49 -6.21 -2.64
N VAL A 16 -11.40 -5.53 -3.32
CA VAL A 16 -11.17 -4.22 -3.93
C VAL A 16 -10.90 -3.13 -2.93
N LEU A 17 -11.64 -3.15 -1.84
CA LEU A 17 -11.49 -2.17 -0.79
C LEU A 17 -10.32 -2.49 0.11
N ALA A 18 -10.10 -3.75 0.34
CA ALA A 18 -8.96 -4.24 1.07
C ALA A 18 -7.66 -3.96 0.30
N GLU A 19 -7.65 -4.07 -1.04
CA GLU A 19 -6.49 -3.74 -1.87
C GLU A 19 -6.30 -2.23 -2.08
N LEU A 20 -7.37 -1.42 -2.28
CA LEU A 20 -7.26 0.05 -2.29
C LEU A 20 -6.71 0.61 -0.98
N LEU A 21 -6.91 -0.13 0.10
CA LEU A 21 -6.47 0.23 1.45
C LEU A 21 -5.38 -0.72 1.95
N GLY A 22 -4.84 -1.61 1.09
CA GLY A 22 -3.80 -2.54 1.44
C GLY A 22 -4.22 -3.66 2.42
N ILE A 23 -5.52 -4.01 2.54
CA ILE A 23 -6.02 -5.02 3.50
C ILE A 23 -5.99 -6.46 2.96
N ASP A 24 -5.86 -6.65 1.64
CA ASP A 24 -5.61 -7.95 0.99
C ASP A 24 -4.43 -7.80 0.03
N GLY A 25 -3.26 -8.22 0.43
CA GLY A 25 -2.12 -8.38 -0.48
C GLY A 25 -2.50 -9.32 -1.66
N PRO A 26 -1.78 -9.30 -2.78
CA PRO A 26 -2.16 -9.99 -4.00
C PRO A 26 -2.36 -11.48 -3.75
N VAL A 27 -3.61 -11.94 -3.68
CA VAL A 27 -3.96 -13.34 -3.65
C VAL A 27 -4.16 -13.80 -5.09
N GLY A 28 -3.05 -14.31 -5.66
CA GLY A 28 -3.11 -15.35 -6.68
C GLY A 28 -3.82 -15.02 -7.98
N ALA A 29 -3.29 -14.11 -8.80
CA ALA A 29 -3.17 -14.45 -10.20
C ALA A 29 -2.17 -15.62 -10.28
N SER A 30 -2.53 -16.71 -10.93
CA SER A 30 -1.62 -17.82 -11.23
C SER A 30 -0.43 -17.24 -11.97
N ARG A 31 0.68 -17.05 -11.23
CA ARG A 31 1.96 -16.67 -11.83
C ARG A 31 2.35 -17.76 -12.83
N PRO A 32 2.79 -17.42 -14.03
CA PRO A 32 3.59 -18.36 -14.79
C PRO A 32 4.77 -18.77 -13.89
N ASN A 33 5.08 -20.06 -13.86
CA ASN A 33 6.18 -20.60 -13.05
C ASN A 33 7.42 -19.72 -13.24
N PRO A 34 8.07 -19.29 -12.14
CA PRO A 34 9.32 -18.57 -12.26
C PRO A 34 10.32 -19.44 -13.02
N PRO A 35 11.19 -18.86 -13.88
CA PRO A 35 12.25 -19.61 -14.52
C PRO A 35 13.08 -20.29 -13.43
N GLU A 36 13.47 -21.54 -13.68
CA GLU A 36 14.29 -22.33 -12.76
C GLU A 36 15.50 -21.51 -12.31
N LYS A 37 15.71 -21.43 -10.99
CA LYS A 37 16.86 -20.79 -10.38
C LYS A 37 18.14 -21.40 -10.96
N PRO A 38 19.11 -20.58 -11.41
CA PRO A 38 20.46 -21.06 -11.63
C PRO A 38 21.06 -21.58 -10.31
N PRO A 39 21.96 -22.57 -10.33
CA PRO A 39 22.50 -23.19 -9.13
C PRO A 39 23.22 -22.16 -8.25
N ALA A 40 22.97 -22.22 -6.96
CA ALA A 40 23.50 -21.32 -5.95
C ALA A 40 25.02 -21.21 -6.00
N ALA A 41 25.53 -20.04 -6.31
CA ALA A 41 26.91 -19.68 -6.04
C ALA A 41 27.06 -19.42 -4.54
N LYS A 42 27.98 -20.15 -3.90
CA LYS A 42 28.36 -19.96 -2.49
C LYS A 42 29.10 -18.62 -2.38
N GLY A 43 28.38 -17.57 -1.92
CA GLY A 43 28.95 -16.28 -1.57
C GLY A 43 28.84 -16.03 -0.07
N HIS A 44 29.98 -15.80 0.57
CA HIS A 44 30.09 -15.50 2.00
C HIS A 44 29.39 -14.17 2.30
N VAL A 45 28.47 -14.19 3.30
CA VAL A 45 27.88 -12.99 3.88
C VAL A 45 28.95 -12.28 4.71
N LEU A 46 29.34 -11.08 4.31
CA LEU A 46 30.22 -10.21 5.07
C LEU A 46 29.34 -9.35 6.00
N VAL A 47 29.32 -9.70 7.28
CA VAL A 47 28.71 -8.88 8.32
C VAL A 47 29.66 -7.74 8.66
N MET A 48 29.29 -6.50 8.38
CA MET A 48 30.03 -5.32 8.84
C MET A 48 29.61 -5.00 10.28
N PRO A 49 30.57 -4.94 11.24
CA PRO A 49 30.23 -4.57 12.61
C PRO A 49 30.09 -3.05 12.76
N VAL A 50 29.05 -2.62 13.44
CA VAL A 50 28.84 -1.25 13.92
C VAL A 50 29.89 -0.96 15.00
N ARG A 51 30.70 0.07 14.84
CA ARG A 51 31.68 0.53 15.82
C ARG A 51 30.99 1.33 16.93
N PRO A 52 31.22 1.00 18.21
CA PRO A 52 30.91 1.91 19.30
C PRO A 52 32.04 2.96 19.46
N HIS A 53 31.67 4.18 19.79
CA HIS A 53 32.56 5.25 20.21
C HIS A 53 33.38 4.80 21.42
N GLN A 54 34.72 4.80 21.32
CA GLN A 54 35.60 4.78 22.48
C GLN A 54 36.51 6.01 22.47
N ALA A 55 36.59 6.58 23.65
CA ALA A 55 37.49 7.68 24.01
C ALA A 55 38.95 7.19 24.09
N SER A 56 39.85 8.12 23.87
CA SER A 56 41.29 8.06 23.92
C SER A 56 41.89 7.39 25.14
N GLU A 57 42.96 6.60 24.94
CA GLU A 57 44.24 6.82 25.65
C GLU A 57 45.39 6.01 25.02
N SER A 58 46.58 6.58 25.11
CA SER A 58 47.86 6.34 24.48
C SER A 58 48.60 5.07 24.95
N THR A 59 49.47 4.47 24.18
CA THR A 59 50.94 4.46 24.22
C THR A 59 51.57 3.29 23.48
N ALA A 60 52.53 3.64 22.62
CA ALA A 60 53.84 3.04 22.35
C ALA A 60 54.06 1.60 21.80
N GLU A 61 54.66 1.59 20.60
CA GLU A 61 55.87 0.82 20.17
C GLU A 61 55.80 -0.71 19.99
N GLU A 62 55.98 -1.19 18.79
CA GLU A 62 57.14 -1.78 18.12
C GLU A 62 56.83 -2.44 16.77
N GLU A 63 57.59 -2.10 15.72
CA GLU A 63 57.75 -2.81 14.43
C GLU A 63 58.86 -3.87 14.54
N PRO A 64 59.22 -4.68 13.50
CA PRO A 64 58.53 -5.08 12.24
C PRO A 64 58.67 -6.62 11.95
N ALA A 65 57.97 -7.12 10.94
CA ALA A 65 58.50 -8.18 10.06
C ALA A 65 57.72 -8.30 8.74
N GLN A 66 58.44 -8.23 7.64
CA GLN A 66 58.04 -8.38 6.26
C GLN A 66 57.62 -9.79 5.89
N ALA A 67 56.57 -9.95 5.08
CA ALA A 67 56.41 -11.02 4.13
C ALA A 67 55.62 -10.57 2.91
N GLU A 68 56.29 -10.57 1.76
CA GLU A 68 55.73 -10.33 0.42
C GLU A 68 54.73 -11.41 0.04
N GLY A 69 53.60 -11.03 -0.52
CA GLY A 69 52.63 -11.95 -1.11
C GLY A 69 51.69 -11.19 -2.05
N ALA A 70 51.83 -11.48 -3.35
CA ALA A 70 51.24 -10.87 -4.49
C ALA A 70 49.76 -10.47 -4.34
N GLN A 71 49.47 -9.19 -4.54
CA GLN A 71 48.13 -8.64 -4.70
C GLN A 71 47.68 -8.86 -6.14
N SER A 72 46.67 -9.70 -6.35
CA SER A 72 45.83 -9.60 -7.54
C SER A 72 44.70 -8.64 -7.24
N GLU A 73 44.85 -7.38 -7.58
CA GLU A 73 43.77 -6.39 -7.64
C GLU A 73 42.82 -6.79 -8.77
N THR A 74 41.74 -7.47 -8.43
CA THR A 74 40.51 -7.40 -9.24
C THR A 74 39.80 -6.13 -8.87
N ALA A 75 40.11 -5.04 -9.59
CA ALA A 75 39.31 -3.85 -9.60
C ALA A 75 37.88 -4.24 -9.98
N GLN A 76 36.95 -4.21 -9.02
CA GLN A 76 35.53 -4.11 -9.33
C GLN A 76 35.36 -2.70 -9.92
N GLU A 77 35.19 -2.66 -11.23
CA GLU A 77 34.79 -1.48 -11.98
C GLU A 77 33.37 -1.15 -11.48
N GLU A 78 33.26 -0.20 -10.54
CA GLU A 78 31.97 0.40 -10.17
C GLU A 78 31.40 0.99 -11.45
N ALA A 79 30.40 0.31 -12.02
CA ALA A 79 29.71 0.80 -13.20
C ALA A 79 29.12 2.17 -12.86
N ALA A 80 29.46 3.17 -13.67
CA ALA A 80 28.90 4.52 -13.53
C ALA A 80 27.37 4.45 -13.46
N PRO A 81 26.70 5.25 -12.61
CA PRO A 81 25.26 5.21 -12.46
C PRO A 81 24.58 5.38 -13.82
N ALA A 82 23.62 4.52 -14.13
CA ALA A 82 22.91 4.55 -15.40
C ALA A 82 22.20 5.91 -15.54
N ASP A 83 22.25 6.51 -16.72
CA ASP A 83 21.54 7.76 -16.96
C ASP A 83 20.01 7.58 -16.87
N LYS A 84 19.30 8.65 -16.50
CA LYS A 84 17.85 8.65 -16.28
C LYS A 84 17.08 8.08 -17.47
N GLN A 85 17.49 8.35 -18.70
CA GLN A 85 16.79 7.86 -19.91
C GLN A 85 16.92 6.34 -20.07
N THR A 86 18.07 5.79 -19.72
CA THR A 86 18.30 4.34 -19.73
C THR A 86 17.44 3.65 -18.64
N LEU A 87 17.37 4.20 -17.44
CA LEU A 87 16.51 3.69 -16.37
C LEU A 87 15.03 3.72 -16.78
N LEU A 88 14.55 4.84 -17.30
CA LEU A 88 13.16 4.97 -17.79
C LEU A 88 12.84 3.96 -18.89
N ARG A 89 13.73 3.78 -19.88
CA ARG A 89 13.51 2.81 -20.96
C ARG A 89 13.41 1.38 -20.43
N ARG A 90 14.28 1.01 -19.48
CA ARG A 90 14.23 -0.30 -18.81
C ARG A 90 12.94 -0.48 -18.03
N GLY A 91 12.54 0.51 -17.25
CA GLY A 91 11.33 0.47 -16.43
C GLY A 91 10.07 0.33 -17.26
N TRP A 92 9.88 1.21 -18.26
CA TRP A 92 8.72 1.11 -19.16
C TRP A 92 8.68 -0.20 -19.97
N ALA A 93 9.82 -0.81 -20.24
CA ALA A 93 9.87 -2.11 -20.92
C ALA A 93 9.46 -3.29 -20.04
N ALA A 94 9.64 -3.17 -18.72
CA ALA A 94 9.28 -4.21 -17.75
C ALA A 94 7.78 -4.20 -17.41
N LEU A 95 7.09 -3.10 -17.66
CA LEU A 95 5.68 -2.89 -17.32
C LEU A 95 4.76 -3.17 -18.53
N PRO A 96 3.43 -3.36 -18.29
CA PRO A 96 2.45 -3.50 -19.38
C PRO A 96 2.54 -2.34 -20.39
N GLU A 97 2.34 -2.63 -21.67
CA GLU A 97 2.48 -1.64 -22.73
C GLU A 97 1.58 -0.40 -22.50
N GLY A 98 0.37 -0.61 -21.96
CA GLY A 98 -0.57 0.47 -21.66
C GLY A 98 -0.12 1.44 -20.55
N TYR A 99 0.97 1.14 -19.82
CA TYR A 99 1.54 2.04 -18.80
C TYR A 99 2.59 2.99 -19.38
N ARG A 100 3.03 2.77 -20.62
CA ARG A 100 4.05 3.60 -21.25
C ARG A 100 3.49 4.97 -21.63
N MET A 101 4.37 5.96 -21.60
CA MET A 101 4.03 7.29 -22.10
C MET A 101 3.66 7.23 -23.59
N PRO A 102 2.46 7.68 -23.98
CA PRO A 102 2.07 7.67 -25.38
C PRO A 102 2.79 8.80 -26.17
N GLU A 103 2.91 8.62 -27.48
CA GLU A 103 3.48 9.64 -28.36
C GLU A 103 2.62 10.91 -28.41
N ALA A 104 1.29 10.74 -28.38
CA ALA A 104 0.31 11.82 -28.33
C ALA A 104 -0.68 11.61 -27.20
N ALA A 105 -1.17 12.69 -26.61
CA ALA A 105 -2.21 12.62 -25.59
C ALA A 105 -3.50 12.02 -26.20
N PRO A 106 -4.18 11.06 -25.52
CA PRO A 106 -5.49 10.57 -25.94
C PRO A 106 -6.56 11.66 -25.72
N THR A 107 -7.72 11.46 -26.33
CA THR A 107 -8.91 12.21 -25.95
C THR A 107 -9.36 11.89 -24.52
N VAL A 108 -10.16 12.77 -23.91
CA VAL A 108 -10.70 12.53 -22.56
C VAL A 108 -11.52 11.24 -22.51
N GLU A 109 -12.31 10.97 -23.53
CA GLU A 109 -13.15 9.77 -23.63
C GLU A 109 -12.30 8.50 -23.70
N GLU A 110 -11.24 8.50 -24.48
CA GLU A 110 -10.29 7.36 -24.56
C GLU A 110 -9.56 7.16 -23.23
N ALA A 111 -9.13 8.23 -22.58
CA ALA A 111 -8.47 8.20 -21.28
C ALA A 111 -9.38 7.66 -20.17
N GLN A 112 -10.63 8.10 -20.14
CA GLN A 112 -11.63 7.60 -19.19
C GLN A 112 -11.98 6.13 -19.44
N ALA A 113 -12.08 5.72 -20.72
CA ALA A 113 -12.30 4.32 -21.08
C ALA A 113 -11.13 3.44 -20.66
N TRP A 114 -9.88 3.93 -20.81
CA TRP A 114 -8.69 3.24 -20.37
C TRP A 114 -8.66 3.06 -18.83
N CYS A 115 -8.91 4.13 -18.06
CA CYS A 115 -8.98 4.05 -16.60
C CYS A 115 -10.08 3.10 -16.11
N ARG A 116 -11.25 3.12 -16.78
CA ARG A 116 -12.33 2.18 -16.48
C ARG A 116 -11.93 0.74 -16.78
N HIS A 117 -11.31 0.49 -17.95
CA HIS A 117 -10.85 -0.84 -18.32
C HIS A 117 -9.82 -1.37 -17.32
N LEU A 118 -8.83 -0.54 -16.91
CA LEU A 118 -7.88 -0.90 -15.89
C LEU A 118 -8.57 -1.28 -14.57
N ALA A 119 -9.53 -0.48 -14.13
CA ALA A 119 -10.29 -0.76 -12.93
C ALA A 119 -11.09 -2.06 -13.03
N GLU A 120 -11.75 -2.33 -14.15
CA GLU A 120 -12.59 -3.52 -14.36
C GLU A 120 -11.77 -4.79 -14.56
N THR A 121 -10.54 -4.73 -15.13
CA THR A 121 -9.71 -5.90 -15.41
C THR A 121 -8.79 -6.30 -14.25
N HIS A 122 -8.32 -5.35 -13.49
CA HIS A 122 -7.51 -5.63 -12.29
C HIS A 122 -8.36 -5.92 -11.05
N TYR A 123 -9.68 -5.65 -11.12
CA TYR A 123 -10.63 -5.83 -10.04
C TYR A 123 -11.83 -6.67 -10.46
N GLU A 124 -11.76 -7.94 -10.21
CA GLU A 124 -12.96 -8.77 -10.14
C GLU A 124 -13.94 -8.28 -9.06
N ASN A 125 -13.55 -7.33 -8.23
CA ASN A 125 -14.23 -6.93 -7.00
C ASN A 125 -14.59 -5.44 -6.89
N PHE A 126 -14.26 -4.60 -7.89
CA PHE A 126 -14.61 -3.17 -7.91
C PHE A 126 -16.12 -2.92 -7.95
N HIS A 127 -16.90 -3.94 -8.27
CA HIS A 127 -18.36 -3.82 -8.40
C HIS A 127 -19.06 -3.37 -7.10
N VAL A 128 -18.55 -3.68 -5.90
CA VAL A 128 -19.25 -3.34 -4.66
C VAL A 128 -19.06 -1.88 -4.27
N ALA A 129 -17.84 -1.37 -4.26
CA ALA A 129 -17.62 0.06 -4.03
C ALA A 129 -18.33 0.92 -5.08
N SER A 130 -18.45 0.41 -6.33
CA SER A 130 -19.17 1.12 -7.40
C SER A 130 -20.69 0.96 -7.35
N TRP A 131 -21.24 -0.05 -6.65
CA TRP A 131 -22.70 -0.26 -6.55
C TRP A 131 -23.39 0.79 -5.68
N PHE A 132 -22.78 1.15 -4.56
CA PHE A 132 -23.33 2.19 -3.66
C PHE A 132 -23.02 3.60 -4.15
N LEU A 133 -21.97 3.78 -4.97
CA LEU A 133 -21.64 5.08 -5.54
C LEU A 133 -22.61 5.47 -6.68
N PRO A 134 -23.11 6.70 -6.68
CA PRO A 134 -23.87 7.24 -7.80
C PRO A 134 -23.08 7.11 -9.11
N LYS A 135 -23.78 6.76 -10.21
CA LYS A 135 -23.13 6.62 -11.53
C LYS A 135 -22.28 7.82 -11.93
N ALA A 136 -22.68 9.03 -11.50
CA ALA A 136 -21.96 10.27 -11.77
C ALA A 136 -20.55 10.31 -11.14
N PHE A 137 -20.30 9.61 -10.04
CA PHE A 137 -19.00 9.61 -9.36
C PHE A 137 -18.05 8.54 -9.89
N ARG A 138 -18.55 7.50 -10.56
CA ARG A 138 -17.74 6.36 -11.04
C ARG A 138 -16.55 6.76 -11.91
N PRO A 139 -16.66 7.69 -12.88
CA PRO A 139 -15.49 8.12 -13.67
C PRO A 139 -14.37 8.69 -12.79
N HIS A 140 -14.72 9.45 -11.74
CA HIS A 140 -13.76 10.03 -10.81
C HIS A 140 -13.03 8.95 -10.00
N PHE A 141 -13.74 7.92 -9.57
CA PHE A 141 -13.13 6.79 -8.88
C PHE A 141 -12.23 5.98 -9.80
N TYR A 142 -12.60 5.77 -11.06
CA TYR A 142 -11.76 5.06 -12.02
C TYR A 142 -10.43 5.77 -12.28
N SER A 143 -10.44 7.10 -12.42
CA SER A 143 -9.21 7.87 -12.65
C SER A 143 -8.32 7.93 -11.39
N ILE A 144 -8.91 8.12 -10.21
CA ILE A 144 -8.17 8.07 -8.92
C ILE A 144 -7.58 6.68 -8.71
N TYR A 145 -8.38 5.64 -8.94
CA TYR A 145 -7.92 4.27 -8.84
C TYR A 145 -6.76 3.97 -9.80
N ALA A 146 -6.92 4.36 -11.07
CA ALA A 146 -5.88 4.14 -12.08
C ALA A 146 -4.58 4.85 -11.70
N TYR A 147 -4.65 6.06 -11.13
CA TYR A 147 -3.49 6.76 -10.59
C TYR A 147 -2.82 5.96 -9.47
N CYS A 148 -3.58 5.51 -8.46
CA CYS A 148 -3.03 4.72 -7.34
C CYS A 148 -2.41 3.42 -7.83
N ARG A 149 -3.12 2.68 -8.70
CA ARG A 149 -2.67 1.37 -9.19
C ARG A 149 -1.40 1.46 -10.03
N VAL A 150 -1.36 2.38 -10.99
CA VAL A 150 -0.16 2.54 -11.82
C VAL A 150 1.01 3.01 -10.96
N SER A 151 0.80 3.94 -10.03
CA SER A 151 1.87 4.39 -9.11
C SER A 151 2.44 3.24 -8.27
N ASP A 152 1.58 2.35 -7.78
CA ASP A 152 1.96 1.14 -7.03
C ASP A 152 2.80 0.18 -7.89
N ASP A 153 2.31 -0.12 -9.10
CA ASP A 153 3.02 -1.00 -10.04
C ASP A 153 4.38 -0.43 -10.48
N LEU A 154 4.50 0.91 -10.64
CA LEU A 154 5.79 1.57 -10.91
C LEU A 154 6.81 1.34 -9.80
N GLY A 155 6.36 1.27 -8.55
CA GLY A 155 7.20 1.01 -7.39
C GLY A 155 7.53 -0.48 -7.21
N ASP A 156 6.55 -1.36 -7.39
CA ASP A 156 6.63 -2.73 -6.89
C ASP A 156 6.94 -3.78 -7.97
N GLU A 157 6.62 -3.52 -9.27
CA GLU A 157 6.68 -4.56 -10.30
C GLU A 157 7.97 -4.52 -11.16
N VAL A 158 8.81 -3.50 -11.02
CA VAL A 158 10.03 -3.37 -11.84
C VAL A 158 11.25 -4.07 -11.24
N GLY A 159 11.24 -4.41 -9.95
CA GLY A 159 12.25 -5.23 -9.26
C GLY A 159 13.63 -4.59 -9.09
N ASP A 160 13.79 -3.31 -9.43
CA ASP A 160 15.03 -2.53 -9.31
C ASP A 160 14.68 -1.15 -8.72
N PRO A 161 15.12 -0.83 -7.48
CA PRO A 161 14.75 0.41 -6.80
C PRO A 161 15.18 1.69 -7.54
N GLU A 162 16.31 1.69 -8.26
CA GLU A 162 16.75 2.86 -9.02
C GLU A 162 15.83 3.09 -10.23
N VAL A 163 15.42 2.01 -10.90
CA VAL A 163 14.45 2.06 -11.99
C VAL A 163 13.08 2.53 -11.47
N ALA A 164 12.62 1.98 -10.35
CA ALA A 164 11.36 2.38 -9.72
C ALA A 164 11.36 3.87 -9.36
N MET A 165 12.45 4.37 -8.75
CA MET A 165 12.61 5.79 -8.43
C MET A 165 12.55 6.67 -9.66
N ALA A 166 13.25 6.32 -10.75
CA ALA A 166 13.22 7.07 -12.00
C ALA A 166 11.81 7.13 -12.61
N LEU A 167 11.07 6.01 -12.57
CA LEU A 167 9.67 5.96 -13.03
C LEU A 167 8.74 6.81 -12.16
N LEU A 168 8.85 6.72 -10.83
CA LEU A 168 8.06 7.51 -9.88
C LEU A 168 8.37 9.01 -9.96
N GLU A 169 9.61 9.38 -10.32
CA GLU A 169 9.96 10.77 -10.62
C GLU A 169 9.25 11.26 -11.90
N ALA A 170 9.37 10.48 -12.99
CA ALA A 170 8.70 10.81 -14.25
C ALA A 170 7.17 10.86 -14.09
N TRP A 171 6.60 10.00 -13.24
CA TRP A 171 5.18 10.02 -12.91
C TRP A 171 4.78 11.27 -12.13
N GLY A 172 5.66 11.77 -11.25
CA GLY A 172 5.50 13.06 -10.59
C GLY A 172 5.55 14.25 -11.54
N GLU A 173 6.45 14.23 -12.55
CA GLU A 173 6.52 15.23 -13.61
C GLU A 173 5.20 15.26 -14.43
N GLU A 174 4.62 14.08 -14.69
CA GLU A 174 3.34 13.98 -15.39
C GLU A 174 2.15 14.45 -14.52
N LEU A 175 2.22 14.27 -13.19
CA LEU A 175 1.28 14.88 -12.26
C LEU A 175 1.37 16.42 -12.31
N ASP A 176 2.58 16.98 -12.38
CA ASP A 176 2.78 18.42 -12.56
C ASP A 176 2.20 18.91 -13.87
N ALA A 177 2.44 18.19 -14.95
CA ALA A 177 1.87 18.46 -16.26
C ALA A 177 0.32 18.40 -16.25
N CYS A 178 -0.25 17.48 -15.48
CA CYS A 178 -1.70 17.37 -15.29
C CYS A 178 -2.29 18.64 -14.69
N TYR A 179 -1.71 19.18 -13.62
CA TYR A 179 -2.15 20.45 -13.02
C TYR A 179 -1.86 21.67 -13.89
N ALA A 180 -0.87 21.58 -14.78
CA ALA A 180 -0.57 22.60 -15.77
C ALA A 180 -1.43 22.50 -17.05
N GLY A 181 -2.27 21.46 -17.20
CA GLY A 181 -3.11 21.24 -18.37
C GLY A 181 -2.39 20.73 -19.60
N SER A 182 -1.25 20.03 -19.43
CA SER A 182 -0.39 19.52 -20.50
C SER A 182 -0.05 18.02 -20.37
N ALA A 183 -0.81 17.27 -19.55
CA ALA A 183 -0.64 15.85 -19.38
C ALA A 183 -0.85 15.04 -20.65
N ARG A 184 -0.12 13.94 -20.79
CA ARG A 184 -0.21 13.06 -21.97
C ARG A 184 -0.65 11.65 -21.65
N HIS A 185 -0.28 11.13 -20.47
CA HIS A 185 -0.65 9.76 -20.09
C HIS A 185 -2.16 9.65 -19.84
N PRO A 186 -2.85 8.58 -20.29
CA PRO A 186 -4.29 8.39 -20.11
C PRO A 186 -4.79 8.60 -18.68
N VAL A 187 -4.05 8.11 -17.69
CA VAL A 187 -4.37 8.31 -16.26
C VAL A 187 -4.53 9.79 -15.95
N PHE A 188 -3.59 10.62 -16.35
CA PHE A 188 -3.57 12.04 -16.00
C PHE A 188 -4.52 12.88 -16.85
N VAL A 189 -4.76 12.48 -18.12
CA VAL A 189 -5.78 13.11 -18.94
C VAL A 189 -7.18 12.91 -18.33
N ALA A 190 -7.50 11.68 -17.89
CA ALA A 190 -8.77 11.41 -17.19
C ALA A 190 -8.80 12.04 -15.78
N LEU A 191 -7.67 12.07 -15.09
CA LEU A 191 -7.55 12.65 -13.75
C LEU A 191 -7.72 14.16 -13.76
N ALA A 192 -7.27 14.88 -14.82
CA ALA A 192 -7.45 16.32 -14.98
C ALA A 192 -8.93 16.72 -14.94
N GLU A 193 -9.81 15.95 -15.58
CA GLU A 193 -11.26 16.18 -15.51
C GLU A 193 -11.81 15.98 -14.10
N THR A 194 -11.31 14.94 -13.39
CA THR A 194 -11.69 14.67 -12.00
C THR A 194 -11.20 15.77 -11.05
N ILE A 195 -9.95 16.20 -11.18
CA ILE A 195 -9.37 17.32 -10.42
C ILE A 195 -10.21 18.58 -10.57
N LYS A 196 -10.56 18.93 -11.81
CA LYS A 196 -11.38 20.10 -12.13
C LYS A 196 -12.80 19.98 -11.55
N ALA A 197 -13.47 18.85 -11.78
CA ALA A 197 -14.85 18.64 -11.35
C ALA A 197 -15.00 18.59 -9.82
N CYS A 198 -14.02 18.04 -9.11
CA CYS A 198 -14.06 17.82 -7.66
C CYS A 198 -13.17 18.80 -6.88
N SER A 199 -12.53 19.77 -7.57
CA SER A 199 -11.63 20.77 -6.96
C SER A 199 -10.54 20.13 -6.08
N ILE A 200 -9.92 19.05 -6.55
CA ILE A 200 -8.93 18.29 -5.78
C ILE A 200 -7.58 19.02 -5.85
N PRO A 201 -6.95 19.36 -4.72
CA PRO A 201 -5.61 19.92 -4.72
C PRO A 201 -4.56 18.85 -5.05
N LYS A 202 -3.32 19.25 -5.35
CA LYS A 202 -2.24 18.33 -5.75
C LYS A 202 -1.75 17.45 -4.60
N GLU A 203 -1.83 17.96 -3.36
CA GLU A 203 -1.19 17.36 -2.19
C GLU A 203 -1.54 15.89 -1.98
N PRO A 204 -2.82 15.42 -2.02
CA PRO A 204 -3.11 14.00 -1.78
C PRO A 204 -2.44 13.07 -2.80
N PHE A 205 -2.31 13.49 -4.05
CA PHE A 205 -1.61 12.71 -5.08
C PHE A 205 -0.10 12.73 -4.89
N ALA A 206 0.48 13.88 -4.55
CA ALA A 206 1.91 14.00 -4.26
C ALA A 206 2.31 13.24 -2.99
N ASP A 207 1.45 13.22 -1.97
CA ASP A 207 1.64 12.45 -0.75
C ASP A 207 1.74 10.94 -1.05
N LEU A 208 0.86 10.40 -1.90
CA LEU A 208 0.95 9.00 -2.33
C LEU A 208 2.27 8.68 -3.03
N LEU A 209 2.74 9.56 -3.94
CA LEU A 209 4.05 9.38 -4.58
C LEU A 209 5.20 9.41 -3.56
N THR A 210 5.07 10.20 -2.50
CA THR A 210 6.05 10.22 -1.41
C THR A 210 6.13 8.85 -0.73
N ALA A 211 5.00 8.20 -0.47
CA ALA A 211 4.97 6.85 0.09
C ALA A 211 5.61 5.82 -0.85
N PHE A 212 5.22 5.78 -2.13
CA PHE A 212 5.79 4.84 -3.10
C PHE A 212 7.30 5.00 -3.30
N ARG A 213 7.82 6.25 -3.22
CA ARG A 213 9.27 6.50 -3.21
C ARG A 213 9.93 6.04 -1.92
N GLN A 214 9.27 6.24 -0.76
CA GLN A 214 9.77 5.76 0.52
C GLN A 214 9.90 4.23 0.53
N ASP A 215 8.98 3.50 -0.08
CA ASP A 215 8.99 2.04 -0.19
C ASP A 215 10.21 1.48 -0.95
N GLN A 216 10.90 2.30 -1.73
CA GLN A 216 12.13 1.91 -2.42
C GLN A 216 13.35 1.90 -1.50
N THR A 217 13.29 2.55 -0.35
CA THR A 217 14.45 2.76 0.51
C THR A 217 14.23 2.40 1.98
N VAL A 218 12.99 2.41 2.45
CA VAL A 218 12.65 2.17 3.86
C VAL A 218 11.90 0.86 4.00
N THR A 219 12.56 -0.11 4.63
CA THR A 219 11.99 -1.44 4.86
C THR A 219 11.75 -1.74 6.35
N ARG A 220 12.14 -0.84 7.25
CA ARG A 220 12.03 -0.96 8.72
C ARG A 220 11.64 0.38 9.32
N TYR A 221 10.89 0.35 10.40
CA TYR A 221 10.43 1.52 11.14
C TYR A 221 10.90 1.44 12.58
N ALA A 222 11.59 2.46 13.07
CA ALA A 222 12.15 2.45 14.42
C ALA A 222 11.06 2.50 15.49
N THR A 223 10.02 3.31 15.27
CA THR A 223 8.95 3.57 16.23
C THR A 223 7.55 3.46 15.60
N MET A 224 6.53 3.37 16.45
CA MET A 224 5.14 3.45 16.00
C MET A 224 4.83 4.81 15.33
N GLU A 225 5.44 5.89 15.77
CA GLU A 225 5.31 7.21 15.17
C GLU A 225 5.82 7.23 13.72
N ASP A 226 6.91 6.51 13.44
CA ASP A 226 7.43 6.37 12.06
C ASP A 226 6.46 5.61 11.17
N VAL A 227 5.85 4.53 11.67
CA VAL A 227 4.80 3.78 10.94
C VAL A 227 3.57 4.66 10.68
N LEU A 228 3.13 5.44 11.67
CA LEU A 228 2.03 6.39 11.50
C LEU A 228 2.41 7.52 10.53
N GLY A 229 3.68 7.95 10.55
CA GLY A 229 4.25 8.90 9.58
C GLY A 229 4.17 8.37 8.15
N TYR A 230 4.48 7.10 7.94
CA TYR A 230 4.30 6.42 6.66
C TYR A 230 2.82 6.35 6.25
N CYS A 231 1.91 5.95 7.15
CA CYS A 231 0.47 5.90 6.88
C CYS A 231 -0.11 7.27 6.48
N LYS A 232 0.47 8.38 6.96
CA LYS A 232 0.09 9.73 6.56
C LYS A 232 0.21 9.94 5.05
N TYR A 233 1.20 9.29 4.42
CA TYR A 233 1.45 9.40 2.98
C TYR A 233 0.88 8.23 2.18
N SER A 234 0.86 7.02 2.72
CA SER A 234 0.42 5.82 1.99
C SER A 234 -1.08 5.55 2.05
N ALA A 235 -1.77 5.96 3.13
CA ALA A 235 -3.18 5.60 3.36
C ALA A 235 -4.11 6.82 3.45
N ASN A 236 -3.75 7.84 4.23
CA ASN A 236 -4.63 8.97 4.51
C ASN A 236 -5.05 9.75 3.25
N PRO A 237 -4.19 9.95 2.25
CA PRO A 237 -4.56 10.65 1.02
C PRO A 237 -5.70 9.97 0.27
N VAL A 238 -5.79 8.64 0.30
CA VAL A 238 -6.88 7.89 -0.36
C VAL A 238 -8.24 8.29 0.21
N GLY A 239 -8.36 8.33 1.54
CA GLY A 239 -9.59 8.77 2.20
C GLY A 239 -9.97 10.22 1.88
N ARG A 240 -8.98 11.10 1.81
CA ARG A 240 -9.19 12.51 1.42
C ARG A 240 -9.65 12.63 -0.02
N LEU A 241 -9.06 11.86 -0.95
CA LEU A 241 -9.47 11.79 -2.36
C LEU A 241 -10.93 11.31 -2.50
N VAL A 242 -11.33 10.31 -1.70
CA VAL A 242 -12.73 9.85 -1.65
C VAL A 242 -13.66 10.96 -1.19
N LEU A 243 -13.31 11.71 -0.15
CA LEU A 243 -14.12 12.83 0.34
C LEU A 243 -14.24 13.96 -0.70
N TYR A 244 -13.16 14.27 -1.43
CA TYR A 244 -13.22 15.22 -2.55
C TYR A 244 -14.12 14.71 -3.67
N ALA A 245 -13.92 13.48 -4.15
CA ALA A 245 -14.64 12.89 -5.25
C ALA A 245 -16.15 12.72 -5.00
N THR A 246 -16.56 12.69 -3.72
CA THR A 246 -17.97 12.59 -3.32
C THR A 246 -18.59 13.92 -2.90
N GLY A 247 -17.86 15.04 -3.02
CA GLY A 247 -18.33 16.38 -2.62
C GLY A 247 -18.39 16.60 -1.10
N GLU A 248 -17.86 15.66 -0.32
CA GLU A 248 -17.90 15.73 1.15
C GLU A 248 -16.80 16.63 1.75
N ALA A 249 -15.85 17.09 0.92
CA ALA A 249 -14.79 18.00 1.37
C ALA A 249 -15.19 19.48 1.41
N GLU A 250 -16.43 19.82 1.10
CA GLU A 250 -16.90 21.22 1.07
C GLU A 250 -17.26 21.76 2.46
N ILE A 251 -17.86 20.92 3.31
CA ILE A 251 -18.36 21.31 4.64
C ILE A 251 -17.63 20.48 5.69
N ASP A 252 -17.23 21.12 6.80
CA ASP A 252 -16.53 20.51 7.95
C ASP A 252 -15.29 19.70 7.53
N ARG A 253 -14.58 20.17 6.49
CA ARG A 253 -13.44 19.47 5.84
C ARG A 253 -12.43 18.96 6.85
N GLU A 254 -11.92 19.82 7.71
CA GLU A 254 -10.85 19.50 8.66
C GLU A 254 -11.24 18.35 9.58
N GLU A 255 -12.47 18.39 10.09
CA GLU A 255 -12.98 17.34 10.97
C GLU A 255 -13.19 16.03 10.20
N LYS A 256 -13.76 16.06 8.99
CA LYS A 256 -13.94 14.88 8.15
C LYS A 256 -12.58 14.28 7.75
N PHE A 257 -11.60 15.09 7.39
CA PHE A 257 -10.26 14.62 7.09
C PHE A 257 -9.59 13.98 8.31
N ARG A 258 -9.69 14.61 9.47
CA ARG A 258 -9.14 14.08 10.71
C ARG A 258 -9.73 12.70 11.05
N LEU A 259 -11.02 12.50 10.87
CA LEU A 259 -11.70 11.22 11.11
C LEU A 259 -11.36 10.19 10.02
N SER A 260 -11.33 10.62 8.76
CA SER A 260 -10.91 9.79 7.62
C SER A 260 -9.49 9.28 7.78
N ASP A 261 -8.55 10.15 8.14
CA ASP A 261 -7.16 9.79 8.39
C ASP A 261 -7.04 8.71 9.49
N LYS A 262 -7.87 8.78 10.55
CA LYS A 262 -7.89 7.73 11.58
C LYS A 262 -8.34 6.39 11.04
N THR A 263 -9.38 6.39 10.22
CA THR A 263 -9.88 5.16 9.57
C THR A 263 -8.86 4.60 8.58
N CYS A 264 -8.27 5.43 7.70
CA CYS A 264 -7.30 5.00 6.71
C CYS A 264 -6.02 4.45 7.36
N THR A 265 -5.49 5.17 8.36
CA THR A 265 -4.36 4.67 9.16
C THR A 265 -4.70 3.34 9.83
N ALA A 266 -5.89 3.19 10.43
CA ALA A 266 -6.29 1.95 11.08
C ALA A 266 -6.40 0.78 10.10
N LEU A 267 -6.91 1.02 8.89
CA LEU A 267 -6.98 0.03 7.82
C LEU A 267 -5.58 -0.40 7.37
N GLN A 268 -4.66 0.54 7.20
CA GLN A 268 -3.29 0.24 6.83
C GLN A 268 -2.58 -0.58 7.91
N LEU A 269 -2.73 -0.21 9.19
CA LEU A 269 -2.19 -0.98 10.29
C LEU A 269 -2.80 -2.40 10.35
N ALA A 270 -4.12 -2.53 10.17
CA ALA A 270 -4.77 -3.84 10.15
C ALA A 270 -4.23 -4.73 9.02
N ASN A 271 -3.91 -4.14 7.86
CA ASN A 271 -3.26 -4.85 6.77
C ASN A 271 -1.84 -5.31 7.16
N PHE A 272 -1.00 -4.42 7.69
CA PHE A 272 0.34 -4.77 8.15
C PHE A 272 0.33 -5.89 9.19
N TRP A 273 -0.62 -5.86 10.12
CA TRP A 273 -0.76 -6.91 11.15
C TRP A 273 -1.31 -8.22 10.58
N GLN A 274 -2.07 -8.15 9.50
CA GLN A 274 -2.55 -9.32 8.78
C GLN A 274 -1.45 -9.98 7.92
N ASP A 275 -0.56 -9.16 7.33
CA ASP A 275 0.33 -9.54 6.23
C ASP A 275 1.80 -9.67 6.64
N VAL A 276 2.10 -9.77 7.95
CA VAL A 276 3.47 -9.85 8.48
C VAL A 276 4.38 -10.78 7.67
N THR A 277 3.92 -12.00 7.35
CA THR A 277 4.72 -12.97 6.58
C THR A 277 4.75 -12.70 5.08
N VAL A 278 3.76 -11.98 4.56
CA VAL A 278 3.71 -11.59 3.14
C VAL A 278 4.69 -10.44 2.87
N ASP A 279 4.71 -9.45 3.78
CA ASP A 279 5.61 -8.30 3.69
C ASP A 279 7.08 -8.70 3.80
N GLN A 280 7.39 -9.73 4.61
CA GLN A 280 8.73 -10.31 4.71
C GLN A 280 9.27 -10.83 3.37
N LEU A 281 8.41 -11.27 2.42
CA LEU A 281 8.85 -11.70 1.09
C LEU A 281 9.46 -10.55 0.27
N LYS A 282 9.11 -9.31 0.62
CA LYS A 282 9.67 -8.06 0.06
C LYS A 282 10.67 -7.41 1.01
N ASP A 283 11.18 -8.14 2.00
CA ASP A 283 12.06 -7.63 3.06
C ASP A 283 11.48 -6.41 3.81
N ARG A 284 10.16 -6.33 3.98
CA ARG A 284 9.47 -5.24 4.70
C ARG A 284 9.00 -5.70 6.08
N VAL A 285 9.24 -4.89 7.11
CA VAL A 285 8.75 -5.10 8.48
C VAL A 285 8.11 -3.82 9.00
N TYR A 286 6.78 -3.84 9.12
CA TYR A 286 5.99 -2.72 9.63
C TYR A 286 5.74 -2.77 11.14
N LEU A 287 6.03 -3.92 11.81
CA LEU A 287 6.06 -3.96 13.27
C LEU A 287 7.21 -3.09 13.76
N PRO A 288 6.95 -2.06 14.61
CA PRO A 288 7.98 -1.13 15.05
C PRO A 288 9.11 -1.81 15.81
N LEU A 289 10.36 -1.42 15.53
CA LEU A 289 11.53 -2.05 16.16
C LEU A 289 11.58 -1.82 17.68
N ASP A 290 11.10 -0.66 18.17
CA ASP A 290 10.98 -0.37 19.59
C ASP A 290 9.95 -1.27 20.29
N LEU A 291 8.85 -1.61 19.60
CA LEU A 291 7.85 -2.56 20.11
C LEU A 291 8.42 -3.99 20.17
N LEU A 292 9.17 -4.41 19.16
CA LEU A 292 9.88 -5.69 19.19
C LEU A 292 10.87 -5.72 20.37
N ALA A 293 11.71 -4.69 20.51
CA ALA A 293 12.70 -4.57 21.59
C ALA A 293 12.05 -4.57 22.98
N LYS A 294 10.92 -3.88 23.15
CA LYS A 294 10.14 -3.85 24.40
C LYS A 294 9.77 -5.25 24.88
N HIS A 295 9.50 -6.17 23.96
CA HIS A 295 9.16 -7.57 24.24
C HIS A 295 10.37 -8.51 24.20
N ASN A 296 11.60 -7.98 24.08
CA ASN A 296 12.82 -8.77 23.91
C ASN A 296 12.71 -9.75 22.73
N TYR A 297 12.19 -9.30 21.60
CA TYR A 297 11.99 -10.08 20.38
C TYR A 297 12.77 -9.42 19.24
N SER A 298 13.57 -10.21 18.51
CA SER A 298 14.44 -9.72 17.44
C SER A 298 13.79 -9.82 16.06
N VAL A 299 14.32 -9.08 15.10
CA VAL A 299 13.95 -9.19 13.69
C VAL A 299 14.31 -10.58 13.14
N ASP A 300 15.42 -11.19 13.59
CA ASP A 300 15.82 -12.53 13.17
C ASP A 300 14.80 -13.60 13.64
N GLU A 301 14.30 -13.47 14.88
CA GLU A 301 13.22 -14.33 15.39
C GLU A 301 11.91 -14.14 14.59
N LEU A 302 11.62 -12.91 14.15
CA LEU A 302 10.47 -12.60 13.28
C LEU A 302 10.60 -13.33 11.94
N PHE A 303 11.76 -13.23 11.27
CA PHE A 303 12.02 -13.94 10.01
C PHE A 303 12.11 -15.46 10.17
N ALA A 304 12.50 -15.95 11.36
CA ALA A 304 12.45 -17.38 11.71
C ALA A 304 11.03 -17.86 12.08
N HIS A 305 10.03 -16.97 12.02
CA HIS A 305 8.63 -17.23 12.38
C HIS A 305 8.47 -17.83 13.80
N GLN A 306 9.27 -17.37 14.76
CA GLN A 306 9.20 -17.86 16.13
C GLN A 306 7.98 -17.32 16.87
N PHE A 307 6.92 -18.10 16.96
CA PHE A 307 5.71 -17.74 17.69
C PHE A 307 5.80 -18.16 19.16
N ASP A 308 5.76 -17.17 20.06
CA ASP A 308 5.74 -17.37 21.52
C ASP A 308 4.94 -16.26 22.23
N GLU A 309 4.97 -16.24 23.58
CA GLU A 309 4.26 -15.22 24.38
C GLU A 309 4.76 -13.79 24.14
N ARG A 310 6.02 -13.59 23.74
CA ARG A 310 6.59 -12.29 23.41
C ARG A 310 5.96 -11.75 22.14
N PHE A 311 5.93 -12.57 21.08
CA PHE A 311 5.29 -12.18 19.81
C PHE A 311 3.78 -11.96 19.98
N ARG A 312 3.11 -12.78 20.80
CA ARG A 312 1.69 -12.55 21.15
C ARG A 312 1.48 -11.21 21.83
N GLY A 313 2.38 -10.82 22.74
CA GLY A 313 2.36 -9.51 23.41
C GLY A 313 2.51 -8.36 22.43
N ILE A 314 3.45 -8.45 21.48
CA ILE A 314 3.66 -7.48 20.39
C ILE A 314 2.39 -7.31 19.58
N MET A 315 1.84 -8.41 19.09
CA MET A 315 0.66 -8.36 18.23
C MET A 315 -0.59 -7.83 18.95
N ARG A 316 -0.73 -8.12 20.25
CA ARG A 316 -1.83 -7.58 21.07
C ARG A 316 -1.76 -6.06 21.12
N GLU A 317 -0.59 -5.49 21.46
CA GLU A 317 -0.42 -4.03 21.51
C GLU A 317 -0.64 -3.38 20.13
N ALA A 318 -0.14 -4.00 19.08
CA ALA A 318 -0.32 -3.53 17.69
C ALA A 318 -1.81 -3.53 17.28
N VAL A 319 -2.53 -4.61 17.56
CA VAL A 319 -3.98 -4.74 17.31
C VAL A 319 -4.79 -3.73 18.11
N ASP A 320 -4.50 -3.55 19.40
CA ASP A 320 -5.18 -2.58 20.27
C ASP A 320 -5.00 -1.15 19.74
N ARG A 321 -3.80 -0.82 19.24
CA ARG A 321 -3.53 0.49 18.63
C ARG A 321 -4.39 0.74 17.39
N ALA A 322 -4.44 -0.22 16.47
CA ALA A 322 -5.26 -0.13 15.26
C ALA A 322 -6.76 -0.03 15.60
N ARG A 323 -7.24 -0.84 16.57
CA ARG A 323 -8.62 -0.82 17.03
C ARG A 323 -9.01 0.54 17.61
N GLY A 324 -8.15 1.17 18.40
CA GLY A 324 -8.36 2.52 18.95
C GLY A 324 -8.53 3.58 17.86
N LEU A 325 -7.77 3.46 16.77
CA LEU A 325 -7.89 4.37 15.62
C LEU A 325 -9.22 4.16 14.88
N PHE A 326 -9.64 2.91 14.63
CA PHE A 326 -10.97 2.64 14.05
C PHE A 326 -12.09 3.26 14.87
N LEU A 327 -12.09 3.05 16.19
CA LEU A 327 -13.12 3.62 17.09
C LEU A 327 -13.14 5.15 17.01
N THR A 328 -11.97 5.78 16.87
CA THR A 328 -11.86 7.24 16.73
C THR A 328 -12.38 7.73 15.37
N GLY A 329 -12.22 6.95 14.30
CA GLY A 329 -12.65 7.29 12.94
C GLY A 329 -14.14 7.02 12.66
N LEU A 330 -14.77 6.07 13.37
CA LEU A 330 -16.18 5.67 13.17
C LEU A 330 -17.19 6.83 13.08
N PRO A 331 -17.07 7.95 13.85
CA PRO A 331 -18.00 9.05 13.74
C PRO A 331 -18.12 9.69 12.36
N LEU A 332 -17.13 9.46 11.45
CA LEU A 332 -17.16 9.98 10.08
C LEU A 332 -18.43 9.55 9.34
N ALA A 333 -18.87 8.31 9.51
CA ALA A 333 -20.08 7.79 8.86
C ALA A 333 -21.35 8.59 9.16
N GLY A 334 -21.41 9.22 10.35
CA GLY A 334 -22.51 10.13 10.73
C GLY A 334 -22.42 11.52 10.11
N LYS A 335 -21.29 11.90 9.50
CA LYS A 335 -21.00 13.25 8.99
C LYS A 335 -21.02 13.36 7.47
N VAL A 336 -21.26 12.26 6.77
CA VAL A 336 -21.27 12.18 5.29
C VAL A 336 -22.64 11.74 4.78
N ASN A 337 -22.86 11.80 3.47
CA ASN A 337 -24.08 11.33 2.86
C ASN A 337 -24.27 9.81 3.09
N ARG A 338 -25.55 9.34 3.01
CA ARG A 338 -25.94 7.97 3.37
C ARG A 338 -25.17 6.89 2.60
N ARG A 339 -24.87 7.14 1.31
CA ARG A 339 -24.21 6.14 0.46
C ARG A 339 -22.77 5.95 0.89
N LEU A 340 -22.02 7.03 1.02
CA LEU A 340 -20.66 7.01 1.53
C LEU A 340 -20.60 6.49 2.98
N ALA A 341 -21.60 6.77 3.80
CA ALA A 341 -21.67 6.24 5.17
C ALA A 341 -21.69 4.71 5.21
N VAL A 342 -22.38 4.05 4.26
CA VAL A 342 -22.38 2.58 4.15
C VAL A 342 -20.97 2.07 3.85
N ASP A 343 -20.27 2.68 2.89
CA ASP A 343 -18.92 2.27 2.51
C ASP A 343 -17.95 2.46 3.67
N LEU A 344 -17.97 3.62 4.33
CA LEU A 344 -17.10 3.92 5.48
C LEU A 344 -17.33 2.98 6.67
N GLU A 345 -18.60 2.64 6.96
CA GLU A 345 -18.94 1.66 8.00
C GLU A 345 -18.44 0.25 7.60
N LEU A 346 -18.59 -0.14 6.33
CA LEU A 346 -18.12 -1.42 5.84
C LEU A 346 -16.60 -1.53 5.97
N PHE A 347 -15.85 -0.48 5.59
CA PHE A 347 -14.40 -0.43 5.71
C PHE A 347 -13.94 -0.57 7.15
N SER A 348 -14.48 0.28 8.02
CA SER A 348 -14.11 0.26 9.43
C SER A 348 -14.43 -1.10 10.08
N ARG A 349 -15.59 -1.68 9.77
CA ARG A 349 -15.99 -2.98 10.32
C ARG A 349 -15.23 -4.14 9.70
N GLY A 350 -14.92 -4.06 8.41
CA GLY A 350 -14.07 -5.03 7.74
C GLY A 350 -12.68 -5.06 8.37
N GLY A 351 -12.03 -3.90 8.53
CA GLY A 351 -10.74 -3.80 9.19
C GLY A 351 -10.76 -4.28 10.64
N MET A 352 -11.77 -3.86 11.44
CA MET A 352 -11.96 -4.38 12.80
C MET A 352 -12.16 -5.91 12.80
N LYS A 353 -12.86 -6.47 11.80
CA LYS A 353 -13.03 -7.92 11.68
C LYS A 353 -11.72 -8.65 11.39
N VAL A 354 -10.79 -8.03 10.62
CA VAL A 354 -9.43 -8.55 10.45
C VAL A 354 -8.73 -8.62 11.80
N LEU A 355 -8.80 -7.55 12.61
CA LEU A 355 -8.23 -7.54 13.96
C LEU A 355 -8.85 -8.63 14.85
N ASP A 356 -10.18 -8.81 14.80
CA ASP A 356 -10.86 -9.92 15.51
C ASP A 356 -10.35 -11.30 15.05
N LYS A 357 -10.00 -11.46 13.77
CA LYS A 357 -9.44 -12.72 13.25
C LYS A 357 -8.02 -12.97 13.76
N ILE A 358 -7.22 -11.92 13.89
CA ILE A 358 -5.89 -12.01 14.53
C ILE A 358 -6.03 -12.48 15.98
N GLU A 359 -6.94 -11.87 16.75
CA GLU A 359 -7.24 -12.27 18.12
C GLU A 359 -7.74 -13.72 18.22
N GLN A 360 -8.71 -14.12 17.37
CA GLN A 360 -9.30 -15.46 17.35
C GLN A 360 -8.27 -16.57 17.08
N GLN A 361 -7.22 -16.28 16.32
CA GLN A 361 -6.10 -17.22 16.13
C GLN A 361 -4.96 -17.02 17.16
N ASN A 362 -5.29 -16.38 18.30
CA ASN A 362 -4.36 -16.17 19.40
C ASN A 362 -3.12 -15.35 18.98
N TYR A 363 -3.32 -14.39 18.05
CA TYR A 363 -2.30 -13.50 17.49
C TYR A 363 -1.21 -14.21 16.65
N ASP A 364 -1.39 -15.47 16.30
CA ASP A 364 -0.42 -16.23 15.48
C ASP A 364 -0.65 -15.94 13.98
N VAL A 365 -0.13 -14.79 13.53
CA VAL A 365 -0.12 -14.41 12.12
C VAL A 365 1.08 -15.01 11.37
N LEU A 366 2.06 -15.56 12.08
CA LEU A 366 3.26 -16.15 11.48
C LEU A 366 2.95 -17.52 10.87
N SER A 367 2.11 -18.33 11.52
CA SER A 367 1.73 -19.66 11.02
C SER A 367 0.66 -19.58 9.93
N ARG A 368 -0.23 -18.60 9.99
CA ARG A 368 -1.34 -18.48 9.05
C ARG A 368 -1.87 -17.05 8.92
N ARG A 369 -1.95 -16.55 7.70
CA ARG A 369 -2.59 -15.27 7.40
C ARG A 369 -4.07 -15.30 7.81
N PRO A 370 -4.56 -14.33 8.64
CA PRO A 370 -5.97 -14.22 8.99
C PRO A 370 -6.82 -13.92 7.75
N LYS A 371 -8.01 -14.53 7.64
CA LYS A 371 -8.94 -14.32 6.50
C LYS A 371 -10.38 -14.18 6.99
N ILE A 372 -11.11 -13.25 6.38
CA ILE A 372 -12.56 -13.13 6.56
C ILE A 372 -13.24 -14.09 5.58
N SER A 373 -14.10 -14.96 6.07
CA SER A 373 -14.85 -15.90 5.21
C SER A 373 -15.97 -15.19 4.44
N LYS A 374 -16.45 -15.83 3.33
CA LYS A 374 -17.58 -15.30 2.54
C LYS A 374 -18.84 -15.06 3.38
N VAL A 375 -19.14 -15.96 4.32
CA VAL A 375 -20.31 -15.83 5.21
C VAL A 375 -20.16 -14.63 6.15
N GLU A 376 -18.98 -14.42 6.70
CA GLU A 376 -18.69 -13.26 7.55
C GLU A 376 -18.79 -11.95 6.78
N ARG A 377 -18.34 -11.92 5.53
CA ARG A 377 -18.48 -10.77 4.62
C ARG A 377 -19.95 -10.43 4.38
N ALA A 378 -20.77 -11.43 4.03
CA ALA A 378 -22.22 -11.25 3.86
C ALA A 378 -22.87 -10.73 5.14
N GLY A 379 -22.50 -11.28 6.31
CA GLY A 379 -22.97 -10.82 7.61
C GLY A 379 -22.60 -9.36 7.91
N LEU A 380 -21.36 -8.95 7.58
CA LEU A 380 -20.90 -7.56 7.70
C LEU A 380 -21.74 -6.61 6.82
N LEU A 381 -22.00 -6.97 5.58
CA LEU A 381 -22.79 -6.17 4.65
C LEU A 381 -24.22 -5.98 5.18
N ILE A 382 -24.91 -7.06 5.53
CA ILE A 382 -26.29 -7.03 6.06
C ILE A 382 -26.34 -6.20 7.38
N GLY A 383 -25.41 -6.46 8.28
CA GLY A 383 -25.32 -5.74 9.55
C GLY A 383 -25.06 -4.23 9.39
N THR A 384 -24.23 -3.86 8.40
CA THR A 384 -23.95 -2.45 8.10
C THR A 384 -25.16 -1.75 7.49
N LEU A 385 -25.81 -2.37 6.50
CA LEU A 385 -27.04 -1.82 5.88
C LEU A 385 -28.14 -1.60 6.91
N ALA A 386 -28.39 -2.58 7.80
CA ALA A 386 -29.34 -2.45 8.88
C ALA A 386 -28.99 -1.28 9.81
N ARG A 387 -27.74 -1.18 10.25
CA ARG A 387 -27.28 -0.12 11.16
C ARG A 387 -27.44 1.27 10.56
N VAL A 388 -26.94 1.50 9.34
CA VAL A 388 -27.06 2.79 8.65
C VAL A 388 -28.53 3.17 8.41
N ALA A 389 -29.41 2.18 8.21
CA ALA A 389 -30.85 2.42 8.12
C ALA A 389 -31.45 2.87 9.47
N PHE A 390 -31.05 2.24 10.60
CA PHE A 390 -31.61 2.53 11.92
C PHE A 390 -31.03 3.80 12.57
N GLN A 391 -29.74 4.11 12.38
CA GLN A 391 -29.09 5.30 12.97
C GLN A 391 -29.69 6.64 12.49
N ARG A 392 -30.40 6.68 11.39
CA ARG A 392 -31.05 7.88 10.84
C ARG A 392 -32.59 7.89 11.01
N ALA A 393 -33.14 6.85 11.63
CA ALA A 393 -34.58 6.82 11.99
C ALA A 393 -34.81 7.28 13.42
N ALA A 394 -33.74 7.43 14.20
CA ALA A 394 -33.72 7.99 15.57
C ALA A 394 -33.17 9.43 15.53
#